data_27963572ba606745639ec8118e0b1d5b
#
_entry.id   27963572ba606745639ec8118e0b1d5b
#
_cell.length_a   1.000
_cell.length_b   1.000
_cell.length_c   1.000
_cell.angle_alpha   90.00
_cell.angle_beta   90.00
_cell.angle_gamma   90.00
#
_symmetry.space_group_name_H-M   'P 1'
#
loop_
_entity.id
_entity.type
_entity.pdbx_description
1 polymer ?
#
loop_
_entity_poly.entity_id
_entity_poly.type
_entity_poly.pdbx_seq_one_letter_code
_entity_poly.pdbx_strand_id
1 'polypeptide(L)'
;MAGSSKWAAAVASIWIQCSLGAPYSFAIYSPILKSTQSYDQSTLDSISVFKDIGANAGVVSGFLYSAVCRPRSLLRGPWVVHAAGAIQCFVGYFFMWLAVTGAIAPPHVAVMCVFMFVASHAQTFFNTANVVTSVHNFPDYSGTMVGIMKGYLGLSSAITIQVYQTFFAGKPATYLLMLAIAPPLLSLVLMFFVRIHHTQTQTQTQTQTRSSYHDKRYLNAFSFISVIVAAYLMFLIFLNNIVVLPHWARVLTLALLLLLIASPLYVAIEAHKHDLQTLHSPLKTPLIKEEDVNGNKEITSDDLNLVQAIRTLNFWLLFVAMLCGLGSGLATINNISQIGESLGYTARERSTMVSLWSIWNFLGRFGAGFVSDILMHKKGWPRPLFMVIALATMAAGHVMIALGFRGNLYLALLLVGVCFGSQWCLMPTITSEIFGVQHMGTIYNTIAVANPLGSYILSVRVIGYIYDREERSEVGSSSCSGAHCFRLSFFILAAVSFAGALVALVFMIKTRAQYARIIRRKMLA
;
A
#
# COMPACT_ATOMS: atom_id res chain seq x y z
N MET A 1 29.91 0.84 14.92
CA MET A 1 28.45 0.73 15.16
C MET A 1 27.99 -0.61 14.63
N ALA A 2 27.95 -1.62 15.51
CA ALA A 2 27.60 -2.99 15.17
C ALA A 2 26.11 -3.10 14.85
N GLY A 3 25.76 -3.76 13.73
CA GLY A 3 24.53 -4.51 13.63
C GLY A 3 23.32 -3.91 12.92
N SER A 4 23.43 -2.98 11.97
CA SER A 4 22.29 -2.76 11.04
C SER A 4 22.41 -3.77 9.90
N SER A 5 21.44 -4.68 9.80
CA SER A 5 21.36 -5.66 8.71
C SER A 5 20.16 -5.33 7.82
N LYS A 6 20.15 -5.85 6.56
CA LYS A 6 18.98 -5.73 5.66
C LYS A 6 17.69 -6.27 6.30
N TRP A 7 17.81 -7.26 7.20
CA TRP A 7 16.71 -7.87 7.95
C TRP A 7 16.16 -6.95 9.03
N ALA A 8 17.06 -6.25 9.77
CA ALA A 8 16.65 -5.24 10.75
C ALA A 8 15.93 -4.06 10.05
N ALA A 9 16.41 -3.66 8.87
CA ALA A 9 15.74 -2.64 8.06
C ALA A 9 14.33 -3.10 7.62
N ALA A 10 14.17 -4.37 7.25
CA ALA A 10 12.86 -4.93 6.88
C ALA A 10 11.87 -4.91 8.05
N VAL A 11 12.29 -5.36 9.26
CA VAL A 11 11.43 -5.36 10.46
C VAL A 11 11.05 -3.93 10.87
N ALA A 12 12.02 -3.01 10.92
CA ALA A 12 11.74 -1.61 11.23
C ALA A 12 10.73 -1.00 10.24
N SER A 13 10.89 -1.28 8.96
CA SER A 13 9.96 -0.86 7.91
C SER A 13 8.56 -1.45 8.11
N ILE A 14 8.44 -2.75 8.45
CA ILE A 14 7.16 -3.41 8.75
C ILE A 14 6.46 -2.70 9.92
N TRP A 15 7.17 -2.44 11.02
CA TRP A 15 6.58 -1.80 12.19
C TRP A 15 6.12 -0.36 11.90
N ILE A 16 6.91 0.40 11.14
CA ILE A 16 6.48 1.73 10.69
C ILE A 16 5.20 1.61 9.84
N GLN A 17 5.16 0.67 8.87
CA GLN A 17 3.98 0.46 8.02
C GLN A 17 2.73 0.10 8.83
N CYS A 18 2.85 -0.67 9.92
CA CYS A 18 1.74 -1.01 10.82
C CYS A 18 1.10 0.21 11.49
N SER A 19 1.81 1.32 11.63
CA SER A 19 1.32 2.53 12.30
C SER A 19 0.62 3.53 11.37
N LEU A 20 0.65 3.32 10.05
CA LEU A 20 0.21 4.29 9.04
C LEU A 20 -1.29 4.23 8.69
N GLY A 21 -2.12 3.69 9.59
CA GLY A 21 -3.55 3.44 9.35
C GLY A 21 -4.46 4.67 9.35
N ALA A 22 -3.95 5.84 9.71
CA ALA A 22 -4.73 7.03 9.95
C ALA A 22 -5.65 7.48 8.79
N PRO A 23 -5.22 7.54 7.52
CA PRO A 23 -6.11 7.91 6.41
C PRO A 23 -7.25 6.91 6.19
N TYR A 24 -7.05 5.64 6.51
CA TYR A 24 -8.06 4.58 6.36
C TYR A 24 -9.03 4.49 7.56
N SER A 25 -8.75 5.18 8.66
CA SER A 25 -9.56 5.20 9.88
C SER A 25 -10.34 6.51 10.07
N PHE A 26 -10.52 7.29 8.99
CA PHE A 26 -11.23 8.58 8.98
C PHE A 26 -12.63 8.51 9.64
N ALA A 27 -13.34 7.41 9.43
CA ALA A 27 -14.67 7.18 10.00
C ALA A 27 -14.71 7.22 11.54
N ILE A 28 -13.58 7.04 12.25
CA ILE A 28 -13.53 7.09 13.72
C ILE A 28 -13.57 8.53 14.23
N TYR A 29 -12.88 9.44 13.55
CA TYR A 29 -12.73 10.82 14.02
C TYR A 29 -13.51 11.87 13.21
N SER A 30 -14.04 11.49 12.04
CA SER A 30 -14.89 12.39 11.26
C SER A 30 -16.16 12.86 11.98
N PRO A 31 -16.86 12.03 12.80
CA PRO A 31 -18.04 12.51 13.54
C PRO A 31 -17.71 13.59 14.56
N ILE A 32 -16.56 13.51 15.25
CA ILE A 32 -16.18 14.55 16.21
C ILE A 32 -15.75 15.83 15.50
N LEU A 33 -15.07 15.75 14.34
CA LEU A 33 -14.78 16.90 13.50
C LEU A 33 -16.07 17.61 13.08
N LYS A 34 -17.08 16.84 12.64
CA LYS A 34 -18.39 17.37 12.24
C LYS A 34 -19.08 18.10 13.39
N SER A 35 -19.15 17.49 14.56
CA SER A 35 -19.88 18.04 15.71
C SER A 35 -19.18 19.22 16.38
N THR A 36 -17.85 19.17 16.56
CA THR A 36 -17.10 20.23 17.26
C THR A 36 -16.87 21.47 16.42
N GLN A 37 -16.76 21.29 15.09
CA GLN A 37 -16.53 22.39 14.15
C GLN A 37 -17.83 22.85 13.46
N SER A 38 -18.99 22.27 13.79
CA SER A 38 -20.30 22.57 13.19
C SER A 38 -20.29 22.43 11.65
N TYR A 39 -19.57 21.42 11.13
CA TYR A 39 -19.49 21.17 9.70
C TYR A 39 -20.74 20.47 9.17
N ASP A 40 -21.19 20.86 7.98
CA ASP A 40 -22.14 20.09 7.20
C ASP A 40 -21.46 18.87 6.54
N GLN A 41 -22.23 18.03 5.89
CA GLN A 41 -21.71 16.82 5.23
C GLN A 41 -20.79 17.17 4.06
N SER A 42 -21.15 18.19 3.28
CA SER A 42 -20.36 18.63 2.13
C SER A 42 -18.95 19.12 2.52
N THR A 43 -18.85 19.84 3.64
CA THR A 43 -17.58 20.28 4.22
C THR A 43 -16.74 19.07 4.68
N LEU A 44 -17.37 18.12 5.35
CA LEU A 44 -16.68 16.90 5.80
C LEU A 44 -16.16 16.07 4.63
N ASP A 45 -16.94 15.95 3.56
CA ASP A 45 -16.57 15.27 2.33
C ASP A 45 -15.39 16.00 1.64
N SER A 46 -15.39 17.33 1.64
CA SER A 46 -14.27 18.13 1.16
C SER A 46 -12.98 17.82 1.93
N ILE A 47 -13.03 17.75 3.25
CA ILE A 47 -11.89 17.37 4.09
C ILE A 47 -11.41 15.94 3.75
N SER A 48 -12.34 15.01 3.50
CA SER A 48 -12.00 13.65 3.06
C SER A 48 -11.29 13.62 1.70
N VAL A 49 -11.69 14.48 0.76
CA VAL A 49 -10.99 14.62 -0.54
C VAL A 49 -9.56 15.09 -0.35
N PHE A 50 -9.32 16.09 0.52
CA PHE A 50 -7.95 16.53 0.83
C PHE A 50 -7.12 15.45 1.53
N LYS A 51 -7.73 14.59 2.36
CA LYS A 51 -7.10 13.38 2.90
C LYS A 51 -6.63 12.45 1.78
N ASP A 52 -7.49 12.17 0.81
CA ASP A 52 -7.17 11.24 -0.28
C ASP A 52 -6.11 11.81 -1.23
N ILE A 53 -6.17 13.11 -1.53
CA ILE A 53 -5.13 13.79 -2.31
C ILE A 53 -3.80 13.72 -1.56
N GLY A 54 -3.76 14.06 -0.27
CA GLY A 54 -2.56 14.00 0.55
C GLY A 54 -1.94 12.60 0.56
N ALA A 55 -2.72 11.56 0.82
CA ALA A 55 -2.26 10.18 0.89
C ALA A 55 -1.69 9.63 -0.44
N ASN A 56 -1.96 10.30 -1.58
CA ASN A 56 -1.52 9.87 -2.91
C ASN A 56 -0.56 10.86 -3.60
N ALA A 57 -0.37 12.07 -3.08
CA ALA A 57 0.51 13.10 -3.67
C ALA A 57 1.99 12.89 -3.31
N GLY A 58 2.51 11.68 -3.42
CA GLY A 58 3.83 11.28 -2.93
C GLY A 58 5.04 11.69 -3.78
N VAL A 59 4.88 12.50 -4.80
CA VAL A 59 5.98 12.90 -5.72
C VAL A 59 7.12 13.59 -4.96
N VAL A 60 6.78 14.46 -4.00
CA VAL A 60 7.75 15.19 -3.16
C VAL A 60 8.59 14.23 -2.31
N SER A 61 7.95 13.21 -1.72
CA SER A 61 8.66 12.18 -0.94
C SER A 61 9.65 11.38 -1.79
N GLY A 62 9.29 11.10 -3.05
CA GLY A 62 10.16 10.44 -4.01
C GLY A 62 11.36 11.29 -4.41
N PHE A 63 11.15 12.58 -4.67
CA PHE A 63 12.25 13.52 -4.94
C PHE A 63 13.21 13.64 -3.76
N LEU A 64 12.66 13.81 -2.54
CA LEU A 64 13.49 13.87 -1.34
C LEU A 64 14.30 12.58 -1.16
N TYR A 65 13.67 11.40 -1.31
CA TYR A 65 14.36 10.11 -1.22
C TYR A 65 15.51 10.03 -2.23
N SER A 66 15.24 10.34 -3.50
CA SER A 66 16.26 10.31 -4.56
C SER A 66 17.40 11.30 -4.31
N ALA A 67 17.13 12.45 -3.69
CA ALA A 67 18.14 13.45 -3.36
C ALA A 67 19.05 13.02 -2.20
N VAL A 68 18.46 12.47 -1.12
CA VAL A 68 19.23 12.12 0.10
C VAL A 68 19.95 10.78 0.00
N CYS A 69 19.54 9.88 -0.91
CA CYS A 69 20.19 8.59 -1.12
C CYS A 69 21.32 8.64 -2.16
N ARG A 70 21.68 9.82 -2.71
CA ARG A 70 22.82 9.99 -3.61
C ARG A 70 24.16 9.88 -2.87
N PRO A 71 25.24 9.35 -3.51
CA PRO A 71 26.55 9.18 -2.85
C PRO A 71 27.18 10.46 -2.28
N ARG A 72 26.87 11.64 -2.84
CA ARG A 72 27.44 12.94 -2.48
C ARG A 72 26.49 13.83 -1.65
N SER A 73 25.38 13.31 -1.13
CA SER A 73 24.46 14.10 -0.31
C SER A 73 25.05 14.39 1.07
N LEU A 74 24.89 15.62 1.57
CA LEU A 74 25.27 16.03 2.93
C LEU A 74 24.43 15.29 3.99
N LEU A 75 23.14 15.14 3.73
CA LEU A 75 22.19 14.38 4.55
C LEU A 75 21.95 13.02 3.90
N ARG A 76 22.74 12.01 4.31
CA ARG A 76 22.70 10.68 3.69
C ARG A 76 21.70 9.73 4.36
N GLY A 77 20.73 9.24 3.60
CA GLY A 77 19.94 8.05 3.94
C GLY A 77 18.44 8.28 4.05
N PRO A 78 17.67 7.18 4.05
CA PRO A 78 16.21 7.21 4.12
C PRO A 78 15.63 7.87 5.39
N TRP A 79 16.44 8.00 6.47
CA TRP A 79 16.02 8.59 7.73
C TRP A 79 15.51 10.03 7.58
N VAL A 80 16.09 10.82 6.64
CA VAL A 80 15.63 12.20 6.36
C VAL A 80 14.18 12.22 5.88
N VAL A 81 13.82 11.24 5.03
CA VAL A 81 12.45 11.11 4.52
C VAL A 81 11.50 10.74 5.66
N HIS A 82 11.92 9.83 6.56
CA HIS A 82 11.15 9.49 7.75
C HIS A 82 10.95 10.68 8.69
N ALA A 83 12.01 11.47 8.93
CA ALA A 83 11.94 12.68 9.77
C ALA A 83 10.95 13.71 9.18
N ALA A 84 11.03 13.96 7.87
CA ALA A 84 10.09 14.86 7.18
C ALA A 84 8.64 14.37 7.28
N GLY A 85 8.41 13.06 7.13
CA GLY A 85 7.10 12.45 7.34
C GLY A 85 6.62 12.57 8.79
N ALA A 86 7.50 12.36 9.77
CA ALA A 86 7.17 12.47 11.19
C ALA A 86 6.71 13.89 11.57
N ILE A 87 7.42 14.93 11.09
CA ILE A 87 7.04 16.32 11.30
C ILE A 87 5.66 16.61 10.69
N GLN A 88 5.40 16.21 9.46
CA GLN A 88 4.12 16.44 8.79
C GLN A 88 2.97 15.72 9.52
N CYS A 89 3.17 14.45 9.90
CA CYS A 89 2.19 13.65 10.62
C CYS A 89 1.82 14.31 11.96
N PHE A 90 2.85 14.71 12.73
CA PHE A 90 2.65 15.41 13.99
C PHE A 90 1.91 16.73 13.78
N VAL A 91 2.39 17.60 12.93
CA VAL A 91 1.78 18.92 12.68
C VAL A 91 0.33 18.78 12.26
N GLY A 92 0.04 17.94 11.25
CA GLY A 92 -1.31 17.81 10.73
C GLY A 92 -2.32 17.30 11.77
N TYR A 93 -2.06 16.15 12.41
CA TYR A 93 -2.99 15.58 13.38
C TYR A 93 -3.02 16.36 14.69
N PHE A 94 -1.92 16.95 15.13
CA PHE A 94 -1.86 17.72 16.37
C PHE A 94 -2.71 19.01 16.28
N PHE A 95 -2.61 19.77 15.20
CA PHE A 95 -3.45 20.96 15.02
C PHE A 95 -4.93 20.60 14.84
N MET A 96 -5.26 19.48 14.21
CA MET A 96 -6.63 18.97 14.19
C MET A 96 -7.12 18.61 15.60
N TRP A 97 -6.30 17.99 16.42
CA TRP A 97 -6.62 17.69 17.81
C TRP A 97 -6.85 18.96 18.64
N LEU A 98 -5.99 19.98 18.50
CA LEU A 98 -6.16 21.28 19.16
C LEU A 98 -7.49 21.93 18.78
N ALA A 99 -7.88 21.88 17.49
CA ALA A 99 -9.15 22.42 17.02
C ALA A 99 -10.36 21.65 17.61
N VAL A 100 -10.29 20.31 17.60
CA VAL A 100 -11.39 19.47 18.12
C VAL A 100 -11.57 19.59 19.63
N THR A 101 -10.49 19.82 20.39
CA THR A 101 -10.54 20.01 21.85
C THR A 101 -10.86 21.44 22.28
N GLY A 102 -10.96 22.38 21.32
CA GLY A 102 -11.20 23.79 21.62
C GLY A 102 -10.00 24.54 22.19
N ALA A 103 -8.80 23.94 22.12
CA ALA A 103 -7.54 24.58 22.56
C ALA A 103 -7.12 25.74 21.64
N ILE A 104 -7.61 25.73 20.40
CA ILE A 104 -7.50 26.84 19.44
C ILE A 104 -8.91 27.20 18.94
N ALA A 105 -9.11 28.45 18.52
CA ALA A 105 -10.35 28.88 17.88
C ALA A 105 -10.64 27.99 16.65
N PRO A 106 -11.93 27.70 16.33
CA PRO A 106 -12.28 26.91 15.17
C PRO A 106 -11.63 27.47 13.89
N PRO A 107 -10.74 26.71 13.23
CA PRO A 107 -10.06 27.19 12.04
C PRO A 107 -11.03 27.25 10.86
N HIS A 108 -10.78 28.14 9.91
CA HIS A 108 -11.51 28.14 8.65
C HIS A 108 -11.37 26.79 7.92
N VAL A 109 -12.44 26.36 7.22
CA VAL A 109 -12.51 25.05 6.53
C VAL A 109 -11.27 24.78 5.65
N ALA A 110 -10.77 25.80 4.92
CA ALA A 110 -9.58 25.66 4.09
C ALA A 110 -8.34 25.29 4.91
N VAL A 111 -8.19 25.84 6.12
CA VAL A 111 -7.07 25.51 7.03
C VAL A 111 -7.20 24.09 7.55
N MET A 112 -8.42 23.64 7.88
CA MET A 112 -8.67 22.24 8.27
C MET A 112 -8.35 21.27 7.12
N CYS A 113 -8.70 21.62 5.88
CA CYS A 113 -8.31 20.87 4.69
C CYS A 113 -6.78 20.76 4.54
N VAL A 114 -6.04 21.85 4.81
CA VAL A 114 -4.57 21.84 4.80
C VAL A 114 -4.02 20.95 5.90
N PHE A 115 -4.55 21.00 7.13
CA PHE A 115 -4.12 20.12 8.21
C PHE A 115 -4.34 18.64 7.84
N MET A 116 -5.50 18.31 7.28
CA MET A 116 -5.82 16.95 6.82
C MET A 116 -4.91 16.51 5.66
N PHE A 117 -4.66 17.40 4.70
CA PHE A 117 -3.72 17.14 3.60
C PHE A 117 -2.31 16.82 4.14
N VAL A 118 -1.76 17.68 5.00
CA VAL A 118 -0.41 17.52 5.57
C VAL A 118 -0.31 16.24 6.39
N ALA A 119 -1.31 15.95 7.23
CA ALA A 119 -1.39 14.73 8.03
C ALA A 119 -1.35 13.47 7.16
N SER A 120 -2.15 13.44 6.09
CA SER A 120 -2.24 12.29 5.18
C SER A 120 -1.04 12.20 4.24
N HIS A 121 -0.46 13.33 3.83
CA HIS A 121 0.73 13.39 2.97
C HIS A 121 1.96 12.78 3.64
N ALA A 122 2.07 12.85 4.98
CA ALA A 122 3.09 12.19 5.76
C ALA A 122 3.21 10.68 5.45
N GLN A 123 2.08 10.00 5.20
CA GLN A 123 2.07 8.58 4.84
C GLN A 123 2.91 8.29 3.59
N THR A 124 2.95 9.21 2.63
CA THR A 124 3.71 9.03 1.40
C THR A 124 5.21 9.00 1.65
N PHE A 125 5.71 9.78 2.63
CA PHE A 125 7.11 9.81 3.03
C PHE A 125 7.53 8.49 3.67
N PHE A 126 6.81 8.04 4.67
CA PHE A 126 7.07 6.75 5.33
C PHE A 126 7.01 5.59 4.34
N ASN A 127 5.95 5.55 3.52
CA ASN A 127 5.78 4.49 2.54
C ASN A 127 6.87 4.50 1.46
N THR A 128 7.27 5.67 0.96
CA THR A 128 8.36 5.78 -0.02
C THR A 128 9.69 5.30 0.56
N ALA A 129 10.04 5.76 1.76
CA ALA A 129 11.27 5.36 2.42
C ALA A 129 11.32 3.84 2.66
N ASN A 130 10.24 3.25 3.17
CA ASN A 130 10.17 1.81 3.47
C ASN A 130 10.18 0.96 2.20
N VAL A 131 9.35 1.27 1.21
CA VAL A 131 9.20 0.46 -0.01
C VAL A 131 10.46 0.53 -0.86
N VAL A 132 11.00 1.73 -1.11
CA VAL A 132 12.18 1.88 -1.97
C VAL A 132 13.42 1.25 -1.32
N THR A 133 13.62 1.46 -0.01
CA THR A 133 14.72 0.82 0.72
C THR A 133 14.60 -0.71 0.71
N SER A 134 13.38 -1.25 0.83
CA SER A 134 13.16 -2.69 0.78
C SER A 134 13.48 -3.29 -0.59
N VAL A 135 13.13 -2.60 -1.68
CA VAL A 135 13.48 -3.04 -3.05
C VAL A 135 14.99 -3.01 -3.27
N HIS A 136 15.69 -1.99 -2.75
CA HIS A 136 17.16 -1.94 -2.80
C HIS A 136 17.83 -3.09 -2.04
N ASN A 137 17.29 -3.45 -0.87
CA ASN A 137 17.87 -4.48 -0.01
C ASN A 137 17.56 -5.91 -0.46
N PHE A 138 16.47 -6.12 -1.23
CA PHE A 138 16.01 -7.43 -1.69
C PHE A 138 15.63 -7.40 -3.19
N PRO A 139 16.57 -7.14 -4.11
CA PRO A 139 16.26 -6.94 -5.53
C PRO A 139 15.69 -8.19 -6.20
N ASP A 140 16.13 -9.40 -5.81
CA ASP A 140 15.66 -10.66 -6.38
C ASP A 140 14.21 -10.99 -5.98
N TYR A 141 13.79 -10.57 -4.78
CA TYR A 141 12.45 -10.77 -4.22
C TYR A 141 11.71 -9.45 -4.00
N SER A 142 11.91 -8.49 -4.89
CA SER A 142 11.32 -7.16 -4.79
C SER A 142 9.79 -7.18 -4.70
N GLY A 143 9.13 -8.09 -5.42
CA GLY A 143 7.68 -8.28 -5.36
C GLY A 143 7.19 -8.72 -4.00
N THR A 144 7.82 -9.74 -3.42
CA THR A 144 7.49 -10.24 -2.08
C THR A 144 7.68 -9.14 -1.02
N MET A 145 8.80 -8.40 -1.08
CA MET A 145 9.06 -7.31 -0.14
C MET A 145 8.07 -6.17 -0.29
N VAL A 146 7.77 -5.72 -1.51
CA VAL A 146 6.74 -4.71 -1.76
C VAL A 146 5.37 -5.21 -1.28
N GLY A 147 5.06 -6.48 -1.53
CA GLY A 147 3.83 -7.13 -1.08
C GLY A 147 3.68 -7.10 0.45
N ILE A 148 4.74 -7.44 1.19
CA ILE A 148 4.79 -7.38 2.65
C ILE A 148 4.61 -5.92 3.12
N MET A 149 5.40 -4.97 2.60
CA MET A 149 5.33 -3.56 3.01
C MET A 149 3.94 -2.95 2.75
N LYS A 150 3.43 -3.12 1.53
CA LYS A 150 2.09 -2.63 1.15
C LYS A 150 0.98 -3.40 1.86
N GLY A 151 1.18 -4.68 2.15
CA GLY A 151 0.26 -5.50 2.93
C GLY A 151 0.08 -4.95 4.35
N TYR A 152 1.15 -4.74 5.10
CA TYR A 152 1.07 -4.16 6.44
C TYR A 152 0.49 -2.74 6.43
N LEU A 153 0.77 -1.93 5.41
CA LEU A 153 0.07 -0.66 5.22
C LEU A 153 -1.45 -0.86 5.06
N GLY A 154 -1.88 -1.90 4.35
CA GLY A 154 -3.30 -2.25 4.22
C GLY A 154 -3.95 -2.68 5.54
N LEU A 155 -3.23 -3.38 6.41
CA LEU A 155 -3.69 -3.82 7.73
C LEU A 155 -3.59 -2.73 8.81
N SER A 156 -2.86 -1.66 8.56
CA SER A 156 -2.50 -0.67 9.58
C SER A 156 -3.71 0.01 10.23
N SER A 157 -4.81 0.24 9.48
CA SER A 157 -6.04 0.77 10.06
C SER A 157 -6.67 -0.20 11.06
N ALA A 158 -6.74 -1.49 10.72
CA ALA A 158 -7.29 -2.49 11.63
C ALA A 158 -6.44 -2.59 12.91
N ILE A 159 -5.10 -2.51 12.80
CA ILE A 159 -4.18 -2.51 13.94
C ILE A 159 -4.41 -1.27 14.82
N THR A 160 -4.44 -0.07 14.24
CA THR A 160 -4.64 1.18 15.00
C THR A 160 -6.04 1.27 15.62
N ILE A 161 -7.06 0.70 14.96
CA ILE A 161 -8.42 0.60 15.51
C ILE A 161 -8.46 -0.32 16.74
N GLN A 162 -7.74 -1.45 16.75
CA GLN A 162 -7.66 -2.33 17.92
C GLN A 162 -7.02 -1.61 19.13
N VAL A 163 -5.97 -0.81 18.88
CA VAL A 163 -5.36 0.03 19.93
C VAL A 163 -6.38 1.05 20.47
N TYR A 164 -7.09 1.75 19.57
CA TYR A 164 -8.12 2.71 19.95
C TYR A 164 -9.25 2.07 20.77
N GLN A 165 -9.79 0.95 20.30
CA GLN A 165 -10.90 0.26 20.97
C GLN A 165 -10.50 -0.29 22.35
N THR A 166 -9.22 -0.62 22.53
CA THR A 166 -8.71 -1.15 23.80
C THR A 166 -8.52 -0.05 24.83
N PHE A 167 -7.88 1.07 24.46
CA PHE A 167 -7.46 2.09 25.42
C PHE A 167 -8.29 3.38 25.40
N PHE A 168 -8.91 3.71 24.26
CA PHE A 168 -9.53 5.02 24.03
C PHE A 168 -10.98 4.93 23.53
N ALA A 169 -11.63 3.78 23.71
CA ALA A 169 -13.01 3.59 23.26
C ALA A 169 -13.94 4.73 23.73
N GLY A 170 -14.70 5.31 22.79
CA GLY A 170 -15.59 6.44 23.07
C GLY A 170 -14.91 7.81 23.18
N LYS A 171 -13.58 7.91 22.97
CA LYS A 171 -12.82 9.17 23.03
C LYS A 171 -12.13 9.49 21.70
N PRO A 172 -12.86 9.87 20.65
CA PRO A 172 -12.27 10.09 19.31
C PRO A 172 -11.28 11.26 19.24
N ALA A 173 -11.37 12.26 20.14
CA ALA A 173 -10.35 13.31 20.25
C ALA A 173 -8.99 12.72 20.70
N THR A 174 -8.99 11.78 21.65
CA THR A 174 -7.77 11.09 22.10
C THR A 174 -7.18 10.24 20.97
N TYR A 175 -8.01 9.71 20.08
CA TYR A 175 -7.54 9.00 18.89
C TYR A 175 -6.74 9.92 17.95
N LEU A 176 -7.21 11.15 17.71
CA LEU A 176 -6.44 12.14 16.95
C LEU A 176 -5.08 12.44 17.58
N LEU A 177 -5.03 12.56 18.92
CA LEU A 177 -3.77 12.75 19.64
C LEU A 177 -2.86 11.53 19.50
N MET A 178 -3.41 10.31 19.58
CA MET A 178 -2.65 9.09 19.34
C MET A 178 -2.06 9.07 17.92
N LEU A 179 -2.82 9.49 16.89
CA LEU A 179 -2.33 9.58 15.52
C LEU A 179 -1.26 10.66 15.35
N ALA A 180 -1.33 11.74 16.12
CA ALA A 180 -0.31 12.80 16.12
C ALA A 180 1.02 12.34 16.75
N ILE A 181 0.99 11.43 17.73
CA ILE A 181 2.18 11.08 18.52
C ILE A 181 2.74 9.72 18.14
N ALA A 182 1.92 8.65 18.08
CA ALA A 182 2.43 7.29 17.97
C ALA A 182 3.15 6.99 16.64
N PRO A 183 2.61 7.29 15.43
CA PRO A 183 3.33 7.03 14.20
C PRO A 183 4.62 7.85 14.04
N PRO A 184 4.65 9.19 14.33
CA PRO A 184 5.89 9.96 14.31
C PRO A 184 6.95 9.42 15.26
N LEU A 185 6.59 9.14 16.52
CA LEU A 185 7.53 8.65 17.53
C LEU A 185 8.13 7.31 17.11
N LEU A 186 7.28 6.36 16.68
CA LEU A 186 7.72 5.06 16.20
C LEU A 186 8.67 5.20 15.01
N SER A 187 8.34 6.07 14.05
CA SER A 187 9.19 6.32 12.89
C SER A 187 10.52 6.95 13.27
N LEU A 188 10.54 7.95 14.17
CA LEU A 188 11.78 8.60 14.63
C LEU A 188 12.71 7.63 15.36
N VAL A 189 12.17 6.69 16.15
CA VAL A 189 12.95 5.65 16.83
C VAL A 189 13.51 4.63 15.83
N LEU A 190 12.70 4.21 14.87
CA LEU A 190 13.06 3.11 13.96
C LEU A 190 13.80 3.57 12.69
N MET A 191 13.75 4.86 12.31
CA MET A 191 14.35 5.35 11.06
C MET A 191 15.86 5.08 10.93
N PHE A 192 16.57 4.97 12.06
CA PHE A 192 18.02 4.69 12.06
C PHE A 192 18.35 3.25 11.63
N PHE A 193 17.39 2.34 11.73
CA PHE A 193 17.52 0.97 11.24
C PHE A 193 17.17 0.83 9.76
N VAL A 194 16.33 1.73 9.21
CA VAL A 194 15.92 1.72 7.80
C VAL A 194 17.05 2.29 6.95
N ARG A 195 17.92 1.42 6.45
CA ARG A 195 19.12 1.78 5.66
C ARG A 195 19.23 0.91 4.41
N ILE A 196 19.87 1.48 3.38
CA ILE A 196 20.26 0.73 2.19
C ILE A 196 21.56 -0.02 2.51
N HIS A 197 21.53 -1.33 2.34
CA HIS A 197 22.69 -2.19 2.47
C HIS A 197 23.19 -2.54 1.08
N HIS A 198 24.32 -1.96 0.68
CA HIS A 198 24.98 -2.33 -0.57
C HIS A 198 25.59 -3.72 -0.40
N THR A 199 25.07 -4.71 -1.11
CA THR A 199 25.77 -5.97 -1.28
C THR A 199 27.02 -5.64 -2.10
N GLN A 200 28.21 -5.83 -1.51
CA GLN A 200 29.46 -5.65 -2.23
C GLN A 200 29.47 -6.61 -3.41
N THR A 201 29.30 -6.06 -4.60
CA THR A 201 29.46 -6.78 -5.87
C THR A 201 30.95 -6.95 -6.12
N GLN A 202 31.59 -7.84 -5.38
CA GLN A 202 32.90 -8.33 -5.71
C GLN A 202 32.87 -9.84 -5.76
N THR A 203 33.04 -10.34 -6.98
CA THR A 203 33.56 -11.69 -7.34
C THR A 203 32.80 -12.87 -6.77
N GLN A 204 32.07 -13.54 -7.65
CA GLN A 204 31.67 -14.96 -7.62
C GLN A 204 30.16 -15.23 -7.70
N THR A 205 29.75 -15.70 -8.87
CA THR A 205 28.40 -16.18 -9.22
C THR A 205 27.85 -17.22 -8.22
N GLN A 206 28.71 -18.05 -7.62
CA GLN A 206 28.32 -19.08 -6.65
C GLN A 206 27.88 -18.50 -5.30
N THR A 207 28.48 -17.41 -4.83
CA THR A 207 28.12 -16.76 -3.56
C THR A 207 26.76 -16.07 -3.65
N GLN A 208 26.43 -15.53 -4.84
CA GLN A 208 25.17 -14.84 -5.09
C GLN A 208 23.99 -15.81 -5.10
N THR A 209 24.12 -16.99 -5.73
CA THR A 209 23.07 -18.03 -5.74
C THR A 209 22.78 -18.57 -4.34
N ARG A 210 23.81 -18.74 -3.50
CA ARG A 210 23.66 -19.21 -2.13
C ARG A 210 22.98 -18.17 -1.24
N SER A 211 23.30 -16.87 -1.41
CA SER A 211 22.66 -15.77 -0.69
C SER A 211 21.17 -15.65 -1.07
N SER A 212 20.83 -15.76 -2.34
CA SER A 212 19.46 -15.68 -2.83
C SER A 212 18.57 -16.80 -2.27
N TYR A 213 19.09 -18.04 -2.17
CA TYR A 213 18.35 -19.15 -1.58
C TYR A 213 18.02 -18.95 -0.09
N HIS A 214 18.97 -18.37 0.68
CA HIS A 214 18.74 -18.06 2.09
C HIS A 214 17.75 -16.92 2.27
N ASP A 215 17.83 -15.87 1.47
CA ASP A 215 16.86 -14.77 1.49
C ASP A 215 15.44 -15.30 1.29
N LYS A 216 15.23 -16.22 0.36
CA LYS A 216 13.93 -16.85 0.10
C LYS A 216 13.35 -17.53 1.34
N ARG A 217 14.17 -18.31 2.09
CA ARG A 217 13.71 -19.01 3.28
C ARG A 217 13.14 -18.06 4.33
N TYR A 218 13.86 -16.99 4.63
CA TYR A 218 13.46 -16.01 5.65
C TYR A 218 12.32 -15.11 5.16
N LEU A 219 12.30 -14.77 3.88
CA LEU A 219 11.17 -14.04 3.29
C LEU A 219 9.88 -14.87 3.29
N ASN A 220 9.97 -16.19 3.10
CA ASN A 220 8.83 -17.09 3.26
C ASN A 220 8.32 -17.09 4.72
N ALA A 221 9.22 -17.03 5.71
CA ALA A 221 8.82 -16.91 7.11
C ALA A 221 8.12 -15.57 7.40
N PHE A 222 8.65 -14.45 6.90
CA PHE A 222 7.96 -13.15 6.98
C PHE A 222 6.59 -13.18 6.31
N SER A 223 6.49 -13.83 5.16
CA SER A 223 5.25 -14.02 4.42
C SER A 223 4.22 -14.81 5.21
N PHE A 224 4.65 -15.90 5.83
CA PHE A 224 3.79 -16.74 6.67
C PHE A 224 3.26 -15.97 7.88
N ILE A 225 4.13 -15.24 8.59
CA ILE A 225 3.73 -14.36 9.70
C ILE A 225 2.72 -13.32 9.24
N SER A 226 2.93 -12.69 8.08
CA SER A 226 2.01 -11.69 7.53
C SER A 226 0.61 -12.24 7.28
N VAL A 227 0.51 -13.49 6.78
CA VAL A 227 -0.77 -14.18 6.60
C VAL A 227 -1.44 -14.49 7.94
N ILE A 228 -0.67 -14.93 8.95
CA ILE A 228 -1.19 -15.19 10.30
C ILE A 228 -1.74 -13.89 10.92
N VAL A 229 -1.02 -12.78 10.83
CA VAL A 229 -1.48 -11.46 11.32
C VAL A 229 -2.80 -11.06 10.64
N ALA A 230 -2.89 -11.23 9.32
CA ALA A 230 -4.12 -10.90 8.57
C ALA A 230 -5.29 -11.82 8.98
N ALA A 231 -5.06 -13.12 9.11
CA ALA A 231 -6.07 -14.08 9.57
C ALA A 231 -6.55 -13.77 11.00
N TYR A 232 -5.62 -13.40 11.89
CA TYR A 232 -5.94 -13.00 13.25
C TYR A 232 -6.77 -11.71 13.29
N LEU A 233 -6.41 -10.69 12.52
CA LEU A 233 -7.21 -9.45 12.40
C LEU A 233 -8.59 -9.72 11.81
N MET A 234 -8.69 -10.59 10.80
CA MET A 234 -9.98 -11.01 10.24
C MET A 234 -10.84 -11.68 11.32
N PHE A 235 -10.28 -12.60 12.09
CA PHE A 235 -10.95 -13.23 13.22
C PHE A 235 -11.45 -12.19 14.24
N LEU A 236 -10.62 -11.21 14.60
CA LEU A 236 -11.02 -10.13 15.55
C LEU A 236 -12.15 -9.26 14.97
N ILE A 237 -12.16 -8.96 13.67
CA ILE A 237 -13.25 -8.22 13.02
C ILE A 237 -14.57 -8.97 13.17
N PHE A 238 -14.58 -10.28 12.89
CA PHE A 238 -15.76 -11.11 13.05
C PHE A 238 -16.18 -11.22 14.52
N LEU A 239 -15.22 -11.45 15.42
CA LEU A 239 -15.49 -11.58 16.85
C LEU A 239 -16.14 -10.32 17.43
N ASN A 240 -15.59 -9.13 17.11
CA ASN A 240 -16.14 -7.84 17.55
C ASN A 240 -17.54 -7.54 16.96
N ASN A 241 -17.87 -8.14 15.81
CA ASN A 241 -19.21 -8.03 15.24
C ASN A 241 -20.24 -8.94 15.94
N ILE A 242 -19.81 -10.03 16.58
CA ILE A 242 -20.71 -11.00 17.23
C ILE A 242 -20.84 -10.71 18.73
N VAL A 243 -19.72 -10.39 19.39
CA VAL A 243 -19.62 -10.26 20.85
C VAL A 243 -19.00 -8.94 21.24
N VAL A 244 -19.58 -8.26 22.22
CA VAL A 244 -18.95 -7.10 22.86
C VAL A 244 -17.92 -7.61 23.88
N LEU A 245 -16.65 -7.51 23.53
CA LEU A 245 -15.56 -7.99 24.38
C LEU A 245 -15.41 -7.11 25.63
N PRO A 246 -15.27 -7.71 26.84
CA PRO A 246 -14.89 -6.99 28.05
C PRO A 246 -13.46 -6.43 27.94
N HIS A 247 -13.14 -5.44 28.76
CA HIS A 247 -11.86 -4.73 28.67
C HIS A 247 -10.63 -5.66 28.74
N TRP A 248 -10.62 -6.61 29.68
CA TRP A 248 -9.52 -7.57 29.81
C TRP A 248 -9.31 -8.42 28.55
N ALA A 249 -10.39 -8.82 27.87
CA ALA A 249 -10.31 -9.60 26.65
C ALA A 249 -9.76 -8.76 25.46
N ARG A 250 -10.11 -7.47 25.39
CA ARG A 250 -9.52 -6.53 24.41
C ARG A 250 -8.03 -6.34 24.65
N VAL A 251 -7.60 -6.22 25.93
CA VAL A 251 -6.17 -6.14 26.27
C VAL A 251 -5.44 -7.42 25.86
N LEU A 252 -6.00 -8.59 26.14
CA LEU A 252 -5.41 -9.87 25.76
C LEU A 252 -5.30 -10.02 24.23
N THR A 253 -6.36 -9.70 23.50
CA THR A 253 -6.35 -9.78 22.03
C THR A 253 -5.37 -8.79 21.41
N LEU A 254 -5.24 -7.58 21.96
CA LEU A 254 -4.23 -6.62 21.53
C LEU A 254 -2.80 -7.10 21.86
N ALA A 255 -2.58 -7.68 23.05
CA ALA A 255 -1.26 -8.22 23.41
C ALA A 255 -0.83 -9.35 22.46
N LEU A 256 -1.74 -10.25 22.11
CA LEU A 256 -1.49 -11.30 21.12
C LEU A 256 -1.17 -10.72 19.74
N LEU A 257 -1.90 -9.68 19.29
CA LEU A 257 -1.62 -8.98 18.04
C LEU A 257 -0.22 -8.37 18.04
N LEU A 258 0.16 -7.69 19.12
CA LEU A 258 1.49 -7.07 19.24
C LEU A 258 2.61 -8.12 19.26
N LEU A 259 2.40 -9.27 19.90
CA LEU A 259 3.35 -10.40 19.86
C LEU A 259 3.50 -10.96 18.44
N LEU A 260 2.40 -11.09 17.69
CA LEU A 260 2.45 -11.52 16.29
C LEU A 260 3.20 -10.50 15.41
N ILE A 261 2.97 -9.20 15.61
CA ILE A 261 3.67 -8.12 14.89
C ILE A 261 5.15 -8.05 15.30
N ALA A 262 5.50 -8.44 16.51
CA ALA A 262 6.89 -8.51 16.97
C ALA A 262 7.64 -9.76 16.45
N SER A 263 6.96 -10.82 16.09
CA SER A 263 7.57 -12.11 15.69
C SER A 263 8.53 -12.04 14.49
N PRO A 264 8.38 -11.12 13.49
CA PRO A 264 9.38 -10.92 12.44
C PRO A 264 10.77 -10.57 12.97
N LEU A 265 10.88 -9.98 14.17
CA LEU A 265 12.17 -9.67 14.78
C LEU A 265 12.99 -10.93 15.07
N TYR A 266 12.35 -12.01 15.54
CA TYR A 266 13.01 -13.29 15.78
C TYR A 266 13.61 -13.85 14.47
N VAL A 267 12.81 -13.82 13.39
CA VAL A 267 13.25 -14.27 12.06
C VAL A 267 14.43 -13.42 11.56
N ALA A 268 14.40 -12.11 11.78
CA ALA A 268 15.47 -11.19 11.37
C ALA A 268 16.79 -11.45 12.15
N ILE A 269 16.70 -11.73 13.45
CA ILE A 269 17.87 -12.07 14.28
C ILE A 269 18.50 -13.38 13.78
N GLU A 270 17.70 -14.40 13.51
CA GLU A 270 18.16 -15.69 13.00
C GLU A 270 18.83 -15.54 11.63
N ALA A 271 18.18 -14.78 10.72
CA ALA A 271 18.73 -14.49 9.40
C ALA A 271 20.07 -13.75 9.48
N HIS A 272 20.17 -12.75 10.38
CA HIS A 272 21.40 -12.01 10.56
C HIS A 272 22.55 -12.86 11.13
N LYS A 273 22.27 -13.72 12.11
CA LYS A 273 23.27 -14.67 12.64
C LYS A 273 23.80 -15.58 11.53
N HIS A 274 22.91 -16.08 10.68
CA HIS A 274 23.29 -16.93 9.56
C HIS A 274 24.15 -16.19 8.53
N ASP A 275 23.80 -14.93 8.18
CA ASP A 275 24.61 -14.11 7.29
C ASP A 275 26.03 -13.91 7.83
N LEU A 276 26.18 -13.67 9.15
CA LEU A 276 27.48 -13.54 9.81
C LEU A 276 28.29 -14.84 9.80
N GLN A 277 27.66 -15.99 10.04
CA GLN A 277 28.32 -17.31 9.99
C GLN A 277 28.83 -17.63 8.59
N THR A 278 28.07 -17.26 7.56
CA THR A 278 28.45 -17.47 6.16
C THR A 278 29.65 -16.61 5.77
N LEU A 279 29.74 -15.38 6.30
CA LEU A 279 30.89 -14.49 6.10
C LEU A 279 32.19 -14.98 6.78
N HIS A 280 32.08 -15.73 7.89
CA HIS A 280 33.21 -16.22 8.67
C HIS A 280 33.63 -17.65 8.31
N SER A 281 32.91 -18.36 7.45
CA SER A 281 33.29 -19.67 6.96
C SER A 281 34.46 -19.53 5.99
N PRO A 282 35.63 -20.18 6.24
CA PRO A 282 36.76 -20.14 5.31
C PRO A 282 36.36 -20.74 3.98
N LEU A 283 36.50 -19.94 2.91
CA LEU A 283 36.32 -20.41 1.54
C LEU A 283 37.29 -21.54 1.25
N LYS A 284 36.80 -22.76 1.10
CA LYS A 284 37.51 -23.81 0.38
C LYS A 284 37.45 -23.46 -1.11
N THR A 285 38.38 -22.63 -1.55
CA THR A 285 38.48 -22.20 -2.93
C THR A 285 39.44 -23.10 -3.69
N PRO A 286 39.07 -23.71 -4.82
CA PRO A 286 40.01 -24.00 -5.88
C PRO A 286 40.26 -22.69 -6.64
N LEU A 287 41.52 -22.28 -6.70
CA LEU A 287 42.01 -21.20 -7.56
C LEU A 287 41.71 -21.54 -9.02
N ILE A 288 40.67 -20.99 -9.58
CA ILE A 288 40.48 -20.93 -11.04
C ILE A 288 41.14 -19.65 -11.50
N LYS A 289 42.14 -19.82 -12.39
CA LYS A 289 42.90 -18.74 -13.04
C LYS A 289 41.97 -17.70 -13.66
N GLU A 290 42.28 -16.45 -13.39
CA GLU A 290 41.75 -15.30 -14.14
C GLU A 290 42.09 -15.48 -15.64
N GLU A 291 41.11 -15.80 -16.44
CA GLU A 291 41.11 -15.44 -17.85
C GLU A 291 40.48 -14.04 -17.97
N ASP A 292 41.30 -13.14 -18.52
CA ASP A 292 40.93 -11.77 -18.90
C ASP A 292 39.64 -11.75 -19.73
N VAL A 293 38.52 -11.54 -19.12
CA VAL A 293 37.30 -11.13 -19.82
C VAL A 293 37.26 -9.62 -19.84
N ASN A 294 37.83 -9.12 -20.93
CA ASN A 294 37.85 -7.73 -21.36
C ASN A 294 36.45 -7.09 -21.25
N GLY A 295 36.40 -6.01 -20.51
CA GLY A 295 35.20 -5.33 -20.06
C GLY A 295 34.18 -4.97 -21.14
N ASN A 296 33.11 -5.73 -21.18
CA ASN A 296 31.82 -5.16 -21.52
C ASN A 296 31.17 -4.70 -20.21
N LYS A 297 31.21 -3.40 -19.96
CA LYS A 297 30.32 -2.72 -19.03
C LYS A 297 28.91 -3.20 -19.36
N GLU A 298 28.42 -4.20 -18.62
CA GLU A 298 27.01 -4.60 -18.71
C GLU A 298 26.16 -3.36 -18.46
N ILE A 299 25.47 -2.94 -19.51
CA ILE A 299 24.49 -1.87 -19.49
C ILE A 299 23.44 -2.31 -18.44
N THR A 300 23.64 -1.87 -17.19
CA THR A 300 22.55 -1.77 -16.23
C THR A 300 21.43 -1.03 -16.94
N SER A 301 20.20 -1.52 -16.88
CA SER A 301 19.05 -0.78 -17.41
C SER A 301 19.23 0.67 -16.94
N ASP A 302 19.39 1.61 -17.88
CA ASP A 302 19.68 3.00 -17.56
C ASP A 302 18.59 3.47 -16.57
N ASP A 303 19.00 3.83 -15.34
CA ASP A 303 18.08 4.35 -14.33
C ASP A 303 17.49 5.65 -14.86
N LEU A 304 16.23 5.60 -15.28
CA LEU A 304 15.53 6.75 -15.84
C LEU A 304 15.12 7.72 -14.74
N ASN A 305 15.38 9.00 -14.93
CA ASN A 305 14.79 10.03 -14.10
C ASN A 305 13.30 10.25 -14.48
N LEU A 306 12.55 11.00 -13.66
CA LEU A 306 11.12 11.23 -13.88
C LEU A 306 10.84 11.82 -15.27
N VAL A 307 11.61 12.81 -15.70
CA VAL A 307 11.39 13.49 -17.00
C VAL A 307 11.62 12.53 -18.15
N GLN A 308 12.67 11.70 -18.07
CA GLN A 308 12.93 10.66 -19.06
C GLN A 308 11.81 9.61 -19.05
N ALA A 309 11.35 9.16 -17.88
CA ALA A 309 10.27 8.19 -17.76
C ALA A 309 8.96 8.71 -18.39
N ILE A 310 8.55 9.95 -18.09
CA ILE A 310 7.32 10.57 -18.64
C ILE A 310 7.36 10.67 -20.18
N ARG A 311 8.55 10.80 -20.78
CA ARG A 311 8.70 10.81 -22.24
C ARG A 311 8.53 9.43 -22.88
N THR A 312 8.51 8.35 -22.09
CA THR A 312 8.32 6.99 -22.61
C THR A 312 6.83 6.64 -22.73
N LEU A 313 6.47 5.89 -23.75
CA LEU A 313 5.11 5.33 -23.85
C LEU A 313 4.81 4.33 -22.70
N ASN A 314 5.84 3.65 -22.18
CA ASN A 314 5.70 2.71 -21.06
C ASN A 314 5.14 3.37 -19.81
N PHE A 315 5.55 4.62 -19.52
CA PHE A 315 5.01 5.39 -18.40
C PHE A 315 3.51 5.64 -18.55
N TRP A 316 3.07 6.09 -19.72
CA TRP A 316 1.65 6.40 -19.96
C TRP A 316 0.77 5.18 -20.04
N LEU A 317 1.26 4.08 -20.59
CA LEU A 317 0.53 2.81 -20.57
C LEU A 317 0.32 2.32 -19.13
N LEU A 318 1.36 2.40 -18.29
CA LEU A 318 1.25 2.03 -16.87
C LEU A 318 0.33 3.01 -16.13
N PHE A 319 0.45 4.32 -16.38
CA PHE A 319 -0.41 5.35 -15.76
C PHE A 319 -1.89 5.13 -16.09
N VAL A 320 -2.23 4.92 -17.36
CA VAL A 320 -3.63 4.69 -17.79
C VAL A 320 -4.18 3.38 -17.24
N ALA A 321 -3.39 2.30 -17.25
CA ALA A 321 -3.81 1.04 -16.62
C ALA A 321 -4.11 1.22 -15.12
N MET A 322 -3.27 2.01 -14.40
CA MET A 322 -3.50 2.32 -12.98
C MET A 322 -4.71 3.25 -12.78
N LEU A 323 -4.92 4.22 -13.65
CA LEU A 323 -6.10 5.10 -13.60
C LEU A 323 -7.40 4.31 -13.73
N CYS A 324 -7.46 3.38 -14.67
CA CYS A 324 -8.61 2.52 -14.86
C CYS A 324 -8.85 1.59 -13.65
N GLY A 325 -7.79 0.95 -13.15
CA GLY A 325 -7.92 -0.05 -12.11
C GLY A 325 -8.00 0.53 -10.71
N LEU A 326 -7.00 1.33 -10.28
CA LEU A 326 -7.05 1.95 -8.95
C LEU A 326 -8.22 2.92 -8.82
N GLY A 327 -8.52 3.69 -9.87
CA GLY A 327 -9.64 4.61 -9.88
C GLY A 327 -10.98 3.91 -9.68
N SER A 328 -11.25 2.81 -10.42
CA SER A 328 -12.50 2.06 -10.28
C SER A 328 -12.62 1.32 -8.95
N GLY A 329 -11.51 0.79 -8.41
CA GLY A 329 -11.49 0.15 -7.11
C GLY A 329 -11.75 1.12 -5.96
N LEU A 330 -11.14 2.31 -6.00
CA LEU A 330 -11.39 3.35 -5.01
C LEU A 330 -12.81 3.92 -5.12
N ALA A 331 -13.33 4.06 -6.34
CA ALA A 331 -14.73 4.44 -6.56
C ALA A 331 -15.71 3.42 -5.97
N THR A 332 -15.40 2.12 -6.08
CA THR A 332 -16.23 1.05 -5.49
C THR A 332 -16.27 1.14 -3.96
N ILE A 333 -15.11 1.25 -3.29
CA ILE A 333 -15.08 1.30 -1.81
C ILE A 333 -15.71 2.58 -1.26
N ASN A 334 -15.54 3.71 -1.94
CA ASN A 334 -16.16 4.97 -1.52
C ASN A 334 -17.69 4.90 -1.54
N ASN A 335 -18.28 4.08 -2.39
CA ASN A 335 -19.73 3.95 -2.54
C ASN A 335 -20.30 2.65 -1.94
N ILE A 336 -19.49 1.80 -1.30
CA ILE A 336 -19.91 0.46 -0.81
C ILE A 336 -21.10 0.52 0.14
N SER A 337 -21.17 1.55 0.99
CA SER A 337 -22.26 1.69 1.96
C SER A 337 -23.60 2.00 1.26
N GLN A 338 -23.58 2.89 0.26
CA GLN A 338 -24.76 3.25 -0.51
C GLN A 338 -25.21 2.09 -1.41
N ILE A 339 -24.27 1.37 -2.04
CA ILE A 339 -24.57 0.16 -2.83
C ILE A 339 -25.24 -0.90 -1.94
N GLY A 340 -24.71 -1.14 -0.75
CA GLY A 340 -25.29 -2.08 0.20
C GLY A 340 -26.68 -1.64 0.66
N GLU A 341 -26.89 -0.35 0.89
CA GLU A 341 -28.18 0.21 1.28
C GLU A 341 -29.23 0.04 0.20
N SER A 342 -28.91 0.41 -1.04
CA SER A 342 -29.83 0.25 -2.18
C SER A 342 -30.23 -1.21 -2.43
N LEU A 343 -29.35 -2.18 -2.14
CA LEU A 343 -29.60 -3.61 -2.25
C LEU A 343 -30.26 -4.23 -0.99
N GLY A 344 -30.63 -3.41 0.01
CA GLY A 344 -31.35 -3.85 1.21
C GLY A 344 -30.48 -4.56 2.26
N TYR A 345 -29.16 -4.35 2.27
CA TYR A 345 -28.30 -4.84 3.34
C TYR A 345 -28.40 -3.97 4.59
N THR A 346 -28.38 -4.62 5.76
CA THR A 346 -28.42 -3.95 7.05
C THR A 346 -27.16 -3.11 7.28
N ALA A 347 -27.23 -2.11 8.18
CA ALA A 347 -26.07 -1.29 8.57
C ALA A 347 -24.90 -2.13 9.09
N ARG A 348 -25.21 -3.24 9.79
CA ARG A 348 -24.19 -4.18 10.31
C ARG A 348 -23.48 -4.93 9.16
N GLU A 349 -24.21 -5.44 8.18
CA GLU A 349 -23.64 -6.11 7.00
C GLU A 349 -22.75 -5.14 6.21
N ARG A 350 -23.21 -3.90 5.99
CA ARG A 350 -22.42 -2.84 5.32
C ARG A 350 -21.11 -2.55 6.04
N SER A 351 -21.14 -2.40 7.37
CA SER A 351 -19.93 -2.22 8.18
C SER A 351 -18.97 -3.41 8.09
N THR A 352 -19.51 -4.62 8.04
CA THR A 352 -18.72 -5.85 7.84
C THR A 352 -18.05 -5.87 6.47
N MET A 353 -18.74 -5.47 5.40
CA MET A 353 -18.18 -5.38 4.04
C MET A 353 -17.00 -4.41 3.97
N VAL A 354 -17.13 -3.22 4.57
CA VAL A 354 -16.04 -2.23 4.64
C VAL A 354 -14.83 -2.78 5.42
N SER A 355 -15.07 -3.50 6.51
CA SER A 355 -14.00 -4.11 7.31
C SER A 355 -13.28 -5.22 6.53
N LEU A 356 -14.04 -6.09 5.85
CA LEU A 356 -13.49 -7.16 5.01
C LEU A 356 -12.69 -6.63 3.82
N TRP A 357 -13.05 -5.47 3.28
CA TRP A 357 -12.27 -4.85 2.19
C TRP A 357 -10.80 -4.68 2.56
N SER A 358 -10.49 -4.30 3.80
CA SER A 358 -9.09 -4.16 4.26
C SER A 358 -8.32 -5.49 4.17
N ILE A 359 -9.00 -6.60 4.49
CA ILE A 359 -8.40 -7.94 4.40
C ILE A 359 -8.20 -8.36 2.94
N TRP A 360 -9.21 -8.15 2.08
CA TRP A 360 -9.09 -8.45 0.65
C TRP A 360 -7.99 -7.62 -0.01
N ASN A 361 -7.89 -6.35 0.35
CA ASN A 361 -6.84 -5.46 -0.10
C ASN A 361 -5.43 -5.93 0.36
N PHE A 362 -5.30 -6.39 1.61
CA PHE A 362 -4.07 -7.03 2.09
C PHE A 362 -3.72 -8.26 1.25
N LEU A 363 -4.68 -9.19 1.09
CA LEU A 363 -4.45 -10.42 0.32
C LEU A 363 -4.01 -10.12 -1.12
N GLY A 364 -4.61 -9.11 -1.75
CA GLY A 364 -4.20 -8.65 -3.07
C GLY A 364 -2.78 -8.11 -3.10
N ARG A 365 -2.43 -7.20 -2.19
CA ARG A 365 -1.09 -6.59 -2.11
C ARG A 365 -0.01 -7.64 -1.85
N PHE A 366 -0.22 -8.45 -0.83
CA PHE A 366 0.72 -9.50 -0.46
C PHE A 366 0.77 -10.62 -1.52
N GLY A 367 -0.40 -11.15 -1.91
CA GLY A 367 -0.51 -12.26 -2.85
C GLY A 367 0.07 -11.96 -4.23
N ALA A 368 -0.19 -10.76 -4.78
CA ALA A 368 0.36 -10.37 -6.07
C ALA A 368 1.90 -10.28 -6.02
N GLY A 369 2.46 -9.75 -4.95
CA GLY A 369 3.91 -9.69 -4.77
C GLY A 369 4.54 -11.07 -4.69
N PHE A 370 4.05 -11.89 -3.78
CA PHE A 370 4.55 -13.23 -3.50
C PHE A 370 4.39 -14.18 -4.70
N VAL A 371 3.18 -14.25 -5.26
CA VAL A 371 2.87 -15.14 -6.38
C VAL A 371 3.62 -14.73 -7.65
N SER A 372 3.72 -13.40 -7.92
CA SER A 372 4.46 -12.93 -9.09
C SER A 372 5.95 -13.24 -9.01
N ASP A 373 6.57 -13.17 -7.81
CA ASP A 373 7.97 -13.58 -7.62
C ASP A 373 8.14 -15.08 -7.89
N ILE A 374 7.28 -15.92 -7.29
CA ILE A 374 7.36 -17.38 -7.48
C ILE A 374 7.20 -17.76 -8.96
N LEU A 375 6.20 -17.21 -9.64
CA LEU A 375 5.92 -17.58 -11.03
C LEU A 375 6.95 -16.99 -12.00
N MET A 376 7.52 -15.82 -11.69
CA MET A 376 8.63 -15.28 -12.44
C MET A 376 9.87 -16.18 -12.36
N HIS A 377 10.26 -16.65 -11.15
CA HIS A 377 11.41 -17.53 -10.97
C HIS A 377 11.18 -18.96 -11.50
N LYS A 378 9.96 -19.52 -11.35
CA LYS A 378 9.67 -20.91 -11.75
C LYS A 378 9.26 -21.07 -13.21
N LYS A 379 8.46 -20.12 -13.74
CA LYS A 379 7.81 -20.23 -15.04
C LYS A 379 8.18 -19.11 -16.03
N GLY A 380 8.96 -18.12 -15.58
CA GLY A 380 9.31 -16.97 -16.40
C GLY A 380 8.11 -16.07 -16.77
N TRP A 381 7.08 -15.99 -15.91
CA TRP A 381 5.93 -15.14 -16.17
C TRP A 381 6.25 -13.67 -15.85
N PRO A 382 6.05 -12.73 -16.79
CA PRO A 382 6.32 -11.32 -16.56
C PRO A 382 5.25 -10.68 -15.66
N ARG A 383 5.64 -9.74 -14.80
CA ARG A 383 4.69 -9.09 -13.87
C ARG A 383 3.53 -8.35 -14.54
N PRO A 384 3.68 -7.71 -15.71
CA PRO A 384 2.54 -7.11 -16.40
C PRO A 384 1.42 -8.09 -16.72
N LEU A 385 1.69 -9.41 -16.86
CA LEU A 385 0.65 -10.42 -17.01
C LEU A 385 -0.29 -10.47 -15.81
N PHE A 386 0.25 -10.37 -14.58
CA PHE A 386 -0.58 -10.34 -13.37
C PHE A 386 -1.44 -9.08 -13.29
N MET A 387 -0.96 -7.96 -13.85
CA MET A 387 -1.77 -6.74 -13.96
C MET A 387 -2.93 -6.92 -14.93
N VAL A 388 -2.71 -7.56 -16.08
CA VAL A 388 -3.78 -7.91 -17.03
C VAL A 388 -4.83 -8.78 -16.37
N ILE A 389 -4.41 -9.85 -15.67
CA ILE A 389 -5.31 -10.76 -14.96
C ILE A 389 -6.09 -10.00 -13.88
N ALA A 390 -5.43 -9.17 -13.07
CA ALA A 390 -6.08 -8.40 -12.01
C ALA A 390 -7.15 -7.45 -12.57
N LEU A 391 -6.85 -6.72 -13.65
CA LEU A 391 -7.79 -5.77 -14.27
C LEU A 391 -8.98 -6.49 -14.93
N ALA A 392 -8.75 -7.62 -15.61
CA ALA A 392 -9.81 -8.42 -16.21
C ALA A 392 -10.73 -9.04 -15.13
N THR A 393 -10.16 -9.57 -14.04
CA THR A 393 -10.92 -10.09 -12.89
C THR A 393 -11.70 -8.98 -12.19
N MET A 394 -11.12 -7.78 -12.09
CA MET A 394 -11.79 -6.60 -11.53
C MET A 394 -13.00 -6.19 -12.36
N ALA A 395 -12.89 -6.24 -13.69
CA ALA A 395 -14.02 -5.98 -14.59
C ALA A 395 -15.17 -6.98 -14.34
N ALA A 396 -14.85 -8.27 -14.17
CA ALA A 396 -15.85 -9.28 -13.82
C ALA A 396 -16.51 -8.99 -12.45
N GLY A 397 -15.73 -8.56 -11.44
CA GLY A 397 -16.25 -8.12 -10.15
C GLY A 397 -17.23 -6.94 -10.26
N HIS A 398 -16.93 -5.94 -11.09
CA HIS A 398 -17.83 -4.82 -11.35
C HIS A 398 -19.12 -5.26 -12.07
N VAL A 399 -19.05 -6.20 -13.03
CA VAL A 399 -20.25 -6.79 -13.65
C VAL A 399 -21.12 -7.47 -12.60
N MET A 400 -20.52 -8.20 -11.65
CA MET A 400 -21.28 -8.85 -10.58
C MET A 400 -22.00 -7.83 -9.68
N ILE A 401 -21.39 -6.67 -9.38
CA ILE A 401 -22.08 -5.58 -8.66
C ILE A 401 -23.21 -5.01 -9.49
N ALA A 402 -22.99 -4.79 -10.80
CA ALA A 402 -24.00 -4.27 -11.71
C ALA A 402 -25.26 -5.17 -11.82
N LEU A 403 -25.08 -6.49 -11.72
CA LEU A 403 -26.18 -7.45 -11.73
C LEU A 403 -27.05 -7.39 -10.46
N GLY A 404 -26.51 -6.91 -9.34
CA GLY A 404 -27.27 -6.56 -8.13
C GLY A 404 -27.95 -7.72 -7.40
N PHE A 405 -27.52 -8.99 -7.61
CA PHE A 405 -28.11 -10.12 -6.90
C PHE A 405 -27.70 -10.12 -5.42
N ARG A 406 -28.68 -10.34 -4.55
CA ARG A 406 -28.45 -10.44 -3.10
C ARG A 406 -27.49 -11.62 -2.80
N GLY A 407 -26.41 -11.36 -2.08
CA GLY A 407 -25.33 -12.32 -1.81
C GLY A 407 -24.11 -12.18 -2.72
N ASN A 408 -24.28 -11.78 -3.97
CA ASN A 408 -23.16 -11.61 -4.90
C ASN A 408 -22.23 -10.45 -4.51
N LEU A 409 -22.72 -9.47 -3.76
CA LEU A 409 -21.93 -8.28 -3.37
C LEU A 409 -20.68 -8.68 -2.57
N TYR A 410 -20.77 -9.65 -1.65
CA TYR A 410 -19.59 -10.12 -0.89
C TYR A 410 -18.50 -10.70 -1.79
N LEU A 411 -18.90 -11.56 -2.75
CA LEU A 411 -17.96 -12.16 -3.71
C LEU A 411 -17.38 -11.10 -4.66
N ALA A 412 -18.21 -10.20 -5.14
CA ALA A 412 -17.78 -9.10 -6.01
C ALA A 412 -16.76 -8.19 -5.30
N LEU A 413 -17.02 -7.83 -4.04
CA LEU A 413 -16.11 -7.01 -3.23
C LEU A 413 -14.81 -7.75 -2.90
N LEU A 414 -14.84 -9.07 -2.71
CA LEU A 414 -13.64 -9.88 -2.59
C LEU A 414 -12.79 -9.75 -3.85
N LEU A 415 -13.39 -9.98 -5.04
CA LEU A 415 -12.67 -9.90 -6.32
C LEU A 415 -12.09 -8.49 -6.55
N VAL A 416 -12.92 -7.45 -6.42
CA VAL A 416 -12.49 -6.06 -6.63
C VAL A 416 -11.42 -5.67 -5.60
N GLY A 417 -11.60 -6.03 -4.32
CA GLY A 417 -10.66 -5.70 -3.24
C GLY A 417 -9.29 -6.36 -3.42
N VAL A 418 -9.26 -7.64 -3.80
CA VAL A 418 -8.00 -8.36 -4.11
C VAL A 418 -7.33 -7.75 -5.33
N CYS A 419 -8.08 -7.46 -6.40
CA CYS A 419 -7.52 -6.86 -7.62
C CYS A 419 -7.00 -5.44 -7.39
N PHE A 420 -7.72 -4.63 -6.60
CA PHE A 420 -7.27 -3.30 -6.17
C PHE A 420 -5.96 -3.37 -5.37
N GLY A 421 -5.89 -4.29 -4.41
CA GLY A 421 -4.67 -4.54 -3.64
C GLY A 421 -3.50 -4.99 -4.51
N SER A 422 -3.74 -5.90 -5.47
CA SER A 422 -2.71 -6.41 -6.38
C SER A 422 -2.02 -5.30 -7.16
N GLN A 423 -2.75 -4.31 -7.63
CA GLN A 423 -2.22 -3.17 -8.38
C GLN A 423 -1.30 -2.29 -7.53
N TRP A 424 -1.61 -2.10 -6.23
CA TRP A 424 -0.76 -1.36 -5.29
C TRP A 424 0.59 -2.02 -5.03
N CYS A 425 0.71 -3.32 -5.24
CA CYS A 425 1.98 -4.04 -5.16
C CYS A 425 2.68 -4.10 -6.53
N LEU A 426 1.95 -4.42 -7.59
CA LEU A 426 2.52 -4.59 -8.94
C LEU A 426 3.09 -3.29 -9.49
N MET A 427 2.41 -2.16 -9.27
CA MET A 427 2.83 -0.85 -9.79
C MET A 427 4.26 -0.47 -9.35
N PRO A 428 4.60 -0.36 -8.06
CA PRO A 428 5.96 0.00 -7.66
C PRO A 428 6.99 -1.06 -8.06
N THR A 429 6.62 -2.35 -8.06
CA THR A 429 7.53 -3.42 -8.46
C THR A 429 7.85 -3.35 -9.96
N ILE A 430 6.84 -3.19 -10.82
CA ILE A 430 7.02 -2.99 -12.26
C ILE A 430 7.82 -1.70 -12.53
N THR A 431 7.55 -0.63 -11.77
CA THR A 431 8.29 0.63 -11.89
C THR A 431 9.78 0.43 -11.64
N SER A 432 10.16 -0.32 -10.60
CA SER A 432 11.57 -0.61 -10.32
C SER A 432 12.25 -1.46 -11.40
N GLU A 433 11.50 -2.38 -12.02
CA GLU A 433 12.02 -3.29 -13.04
C GLU A 433 12.15 -2.63 -14.42
N ILE A 434 11.26 -1.69 -14.76
CA ILE A 434 11.23 -1.04 -16.09
C ILE A 434 12.03 0.25 -16.13
N PHE A 435 11.96 1.07 -15.07
CA PHE A 435 12.57 2.41 -15.03
C PHE A 435 13.81 2.50 -14.15
N GLY A 436 14.18 1.40 -13.48
CA GLY A 436 15.31 1.35 -12.55
C GLY A 436 14.91 1.71 -11.11
N VAL A 437 15.81 1.40 -10.16
CA VAL A 437 15.53 1.52 -8.72
C VAL A 437 15.89 2.91 -8.18
N GLN A 438 16.87 3.61 -8.78
CA GLN A 438 17.40 4.89 -8.27
C GLN A 438 16.34 5.98 -8.14
N HIS A 439 15.44 6.10 -9.12
CA HIS A 439 14.36 7.09 -9.17
C HIS A 439 12.97 6.47 -9.02
N MET A 440 12.90 5.19 -8.67
CA MET A 440 11.66 4.44 -8.51
C MET A 440 10.66 5.20 -7.62
N GLY A 441 11.11 5.74 -6.48
CA GLY A 441 10.25 6.44 -5.52
C GLY A 441 9.49 7.61 -6.15
N THR A 442 10.16 8.40 -6.98
CA THR A 442 9.53 9.54 -7.68
C THR A 442 8.57 9.07 -8.76
N ILE A 443 8.97 8.08 -9.56
CA ILE A 443 8.19 7.61 -10.72
C ILE A 443 6.91 6.92 -10.26
N TYR A 444 6.98 5.97 -9.30
CA TYR A 444 5.78 5.26 -8.86
C TYR A 444 4.80 6.17 -8.11
N ASN A 445 5.29 7.15 -7.33
CA ASN A 445 4.43 8.13 -6.69
C ASN A 445 3.75 9.07 -7.69
N THR A 446 4.41 9.38 -8.82
CA THR A 446 3.76 10.13 -9.91
C THR A 446 2.66 9.30 -10.58
N ILE A 447 2.91 8.00 -10.80
CA ILE A 447 1.89 7.09 -11.33
C ILE A 447 0.73 6.91 -10.33
N ALA A 448 1.00 6.93 -9.02
CA ALA A 448 -0.02 6.78 -7.99
C ALA A 448 -1.06 7.93 -8.00
N VAL A 449 -0.75 9.09 -8.58
CA VAL A 449 -1.73 10.18 -8.79
C VAL A 449 -2.90 9.73 -9.69
N ALA A 450 -2.71 8.70 -10.49
CA ALA A 450 -3.78 8.05 -11.26
C ALA A 450 -4.95 7.57 -10.36
N ASN A 451 -4.67 7.17 -9.10
CA ASN A 451 -5.69 6.69 -8.16
C ASN A 451 -6.73 7.77 -7.79
N PRO A 452 -6.39 8.92 -7.20
CA PRO A 452 -7.37 9.96 -6.88
C PRO A 452 -7.99 10.57 -8.14
N LEU A 453 -7.23 10.70 -9.23
CA LEU A 453 -7.75 11.20 -10.51
C LEU A 453 -8.83 10.28 -11.07
N GLY A 454 -8.56 8.98 -11.16
CA GLY A 454 -9.52 7.99 -11.64
C GLY A 454 -10.73 7.86 -10.71
N SER A 455 -10.52 7.90 -9.38
CA SER A 455 -11.60 7.88 -8.41
C SER A 455 -12.51 9.12 -8.53
N TYR A 456 -11.95 10.30 -8.69
CA TYR A 456 -12.77 11.52 -8.89
C TYR A 456 -13.66 11.39 -10.13
N ILE A 457 -13.10 10.96 -11.25
CA ILE A 457 -13.86 10.78 -12.49
C ILE A 457 -14.97 9.72 -12.30
N LEU A 458 -14.62 8.55 -11.75
CA LEU A 458 -15.53 7.41 -11.70
C LEU A 458 -16.51 7.47 -10.53
N SER A 459 -16.10 7.94 -9.35
CA SER A 459 -16.99 8.05 -8.19
C SER A 459 -17.89 9.27 -8.29
N VAL A 460 -17.30 10.47 -8.48
CA VAL A 460 -18.07 11.71 -8.41
C VAL A 460 -18.83 11.96 -9.73
N ARG A 461 -18.14 11.86 -10.88
CA ARG A 461 -18.73 12.22 -12.18
C ARG A 461 -19.57 11.12 -12.81
N VAL A 462 -19.26 9.84 -12.56
CA VAL A 462 -20.03 8.73 -13.11
C VAL A 462 -21.04 8.20 -12.09
N ILE A 463 -20.59 7.65 -10.95
CA ILE A 463 -21.47 7.02 -9.97
C ILE A 463 -22.42 8.06 -9.37
N GLY A 464 -21.89 9.19 -8.87
CA GLY A 464 -22.71 10.23 -8.24
C GLY A 464 -23.76 10.79 -9.18
N TYR A 465 -23.36 11.18 -10.40
CA TYR A 465 -24.30 11.74 -11.38
C TYR A 465 -25.40 10.76 -11.77
N ILE A 466 -25.07 9.48 -11.99
CA ILE A 466 -26.07 8.46 -12.36
C ILE A 466 -26.99 8.17 -11.17
N TYR A 467 -26.44 8.03 -9.97
CA TYR A 467 -27.22 7.81 -8.75
C TYR A 467 -28.22 8.95 -8.51
N ASP A 468 -27.79 10.22 -8.57
CA ASP A 468 -28.66 11.37 -8.38
C ASP A 468 -29.76 11.45 -9.45
N ARG A 469 -29.49 10.98 -10.67
CA ARG A 469 -30.47 10.90 -11.74
C ARG A 469 -31.53 9.83 -11.46
N GLU A 470 -31.13 8.66 -11.04
CA GLU A 470 -32.03 7.54 -10.71
C GLU A 470 -32.88 7.89 -9.47
N GLU A 471 -32.26 8.48 -8.43
CA GLU A 471 -32.96 8.95 -7.22
C GLU A 471 -34.06 9.96 -7.54
N ARG A 472 -33.80 10.93 -8.41
CA ARG A 472 -34.83 11.93 -8.83
C ARG A 472 -35.97 11.32 -9.62
N SER A 473 -35.80 10.14 -10.23
CA SER A 473 -36.86 9.45 -10.96
C SER A 473 -37.80 8.68 -10.04
N GLU A 474 -37.42 8.41 -8.78
CA GLU A 474 -38.25 7.76 -7.76
C GLU A 474 -39.09 8.82 -7.02
N VAL A 475 -40.38 8.90 -7.34
CA VAL A 475 -41.30 9.86 -6.71
C VAL A 475 -41.55 9.47 -5.25
N GLY A 476 -41.09 10.31 -4.30
CA GLY A 476 -41.45 10.22 -2.87
C GLY A 476 -40.44 9.50 -1.96
N SER A 477 -39.28 9.07 -2.45
CA SER A 477 -38.21 8.51 -1.61
C SER A 477 -37.01 9.48 -1.51
N SER A 478 -36.36 9.51 -0.35
CA SER A 478 -35.14 10.28 -0.10
C SER A 478 -33.85 9.50 -0.44
N SER A 479 -33.98 8.30 -1.01
CA SER A 479 -32.85 7.46 -1.42
C SER A 479 -33.30 6.48 -2.49
N CYS A 480 -32.43 6.19 -3.46
CA CYS A 480 -32.69 5.23 -4.52
C CYS A 480 -32.59 3.79 -3.98
N SER A 481 -33.60 2.93 -4.27
CA SER A 481 -33.71 1.54 -3.81
C SER A 481 -33.74 0.56 -4.97
N GLY A 482 -32.85 -0.43 -4.95
CA GLY A 482 -32.77 -1.48 -5.96
C GLY A 482 -31.48 -1.49 -6.76
N ALA A 483 -31.29 -2.54 -7.55
CA ALA A 483 -30.07 -2.72 -8.35
C ALA A 483 -29.90 -1.66 -9.46
N HIS A 484 -31.00 -1.07 -9.94
CA HIS A 484 -30.96 -0.09 -11.02
C HIS A 484 -30.18 1.17 -10.65
N CYS A 485 -30.16 1.57 -9.35
CA CYS A 485 -29.46 2.76 -8.85
C CYS A 485 -27.96 2.78 -9.24
N PHE A 486 -27.33 1.62 -9.32
CA PHE A 486 -25.90 1.49 -9.59
C PHE A 486 -25.59 0.68 -10.85
N ARG A 487 -26.56 0.03 -11.48
CA ARG A 487 -26.37 -0.89 -12.62
C ARG A 487 -25.54 -0.26 -13.73
N LEU A 488 -25.96 0.88 -14.24
CA LEU A 488 -25.28 1.57 -15.35
C LEU A 488 -23.87 2.00 -14.94
N SER A 489 -23.72 2.57 -13.74
CA SER A 489 -22.41 2.98 -13.21
C SER A 489 -21.42 1.84 -13.18
N PHE A 490 -21.84 0.66 -12.69
CA PHE A 490 -20.93 -0.48 -12.57
C PHE A 490 -20.66 -1.19 -13.90
N PHE A 491 -21.56 -1.11 -14.90
CA PHE A 491 -21.22 -1.51 -16.25
C PHE A 491 -20.16 -0.58 -16.88
N ILE A 492 -20.23 0.72 -16.62
CA ILE A 492 -19.19 1.66 -17.05
C ILE A 492 -17.85 1.34 -16.36
N LEU A 493 -17.85 1.10 -15.04
CA LEU A 493 -16.63 0.73 -14.31
C LEU A 493 -16.04 -0.60 -14.83
N ALA A 494 -16.89 -1.58 -15.17
CA ALA A 494 -16.46 -2.83 -15.79
C ALA A 494 -15.79 -2.59 -17.15
N ALA A 495 -16.39 -1.76 -18.00
CA ALA A 495 -15.83 -1.40 -19.31
C ALA A 495 -14.49 -0.67 -19.16
N VAL A 496 -14.37 0.28 -18.20
CA VAL A 496 -13.14 1.00 -17.90
C VAL A 496 -12.06 0.05 -17.39
N SER A 497 -12.39 -0.86 -16.47
CA SER A 497 -11.43 -1.86 -15.97
C SER A 497 -10.97 -2.81 -17.07
N PHE A 498 -11.87 -3.23 -17.95
CA PHE A 498 -11.54 -4.05 -19.11
C PHE A 498 -10.65 -3.31 -20.13
N ALA A 499 -10.95 -2.04 -20.41
CA ALA A 499 -10.07 -1.19 -21.21
C ALA A 499 -8.67 -1.06 -20.58
N GLY A 500 -8.61 -0.90 -19.26
CA GLY A 500 -7.36 -0.94 -18.51
C GLY A 500 -6.59 -2.26 -18.68
N ALA A 501 -7.29 -3.40 -18.73
CA ALA A 501 -6.69 -4.71 -19.00
C ALA A 501 -6.07 -4.77 -20.41
N LEU A 502 -6.74 -4.22 -21.41
CA LEU A 502 -6.22 -4.14 -22.78
C LEU A 502 -4.96 -3.24 -22.86
N VAL A 503 -4.98 -2.09 -22.16
CA VAL A 503 -3.80 -1.21 -22.06
C VAL A 503 -2.64 -1.93 -21.36
N ALA A 504 -2.91 -2.68 -20.29
CA ALA A 504 -1.90 -3.48 -19.59
C ALA A 504 -1.36 -4.62 -20.48
N LEU A 505 -2.18 -5.19 -21.36
CA LEU A 505 -1.77 -6.19 -22.35
C LEU A 505 -0.82 -5.58 -23.38
N VAL A 506 -1.12 -4.39 -23.91
CA VAL A 506 -0.23 -3.65 -24.81
C VAL A 506 1.10 -3.34 -24.10
N PHE A 507 1.04 -2.91 -22.83
CA PHE A 507 2.24 -2.68 -22.02
C PHE A 507 3.07 -3.96 -21.86
N MET A 508 2.44 -5.11 -21.59
CA MET A 508 3.10 -6.41 -21.47
C MET A 508 3.81 -6.80 -22.77
N ILE A 509 3.14 -6.66 -23.91
CA ILE A 509 3.73 -6.98 -25.23
C ILE A 509 4.94 -6.09 -25.51
N LYS A 510 4.81 -4.78 -25.25
CA LYS A 510 5.87 -3.80 -25.50
C LYS A 510 7.09 -4.02 -24.61
N THR A 511 6.90 -4.44 -23.37
CA THR A 511 7.99 -4.68 -22.41
C THR A 511 8.55 -6.10 -22.44
N ARG A 512 8.06 -6.97 -23.35
CA ARG A 512 8.42 -8.39 -23.43
C ARG A 512 9.93 -8.63 -23.51
N ALA A 513 10.64 -7.89 -24.35
CA ALA A 513 12.10 -8.03 -24.50
C ALA A 513 12.87 -7.63 -23.23
N GLN A 514 12.39 -6.61 -22.52
CA GLN A 514 12.96 -6.14 -21.26
C GLN A 514 12.75 -7.18 -20.15
N TYR A 515 11.53 -7.72 -20.05
CA TYR A 515 11.22 -8.80 -19.10
C TYR A 515 11.96 -10.10 -19.40
N ALA A 516 12.19 -10.46 -20.67
CA ALA A 516 12.99 -11.64 -21.02
C ALA A 516 14.42 -11.56 -20.45
N ARG A 517 15.04 -10.36 -20.48
CA ARG A 517 16.36 -10.13 -19.86
C ARG A 517 16.31 -10.23 -18.33
N ILE A 518 15.31 -9.60 -17.69
CA ILE A 518 15.12 -9.63 -16.23
C ILE A 518 14.89 -11.08 -15.73
N ILE A 519 14.03 -11.82 -16.43
CA ILE A 519 13.70 -13.21 -16.10
C ILE A 519 14.95 -14.09 -16.21
N ARG A 520 15.71 -13.96 -17.31
CA ARG A 520 16.96 -14.73 -17.47
C ARG A 520 17.93 -14.51 -16.30
N ARG A 521 18.10 -13.25 -15.85
CA ARG A 521 18.93 -12.94 -14.66
C ARG A 521 18.38 -13.59 -13.40
N LYS A 522 17.09 -13.49 -13.14
CA LYS A 522 16.45 -14.05 -11.92
C LYS A 522 16.35 -15.57 -11.91
N MET A 523 16.35 -16.24 -13.06
CA MET A 523 16.38 -17.71 -13.16
C MET A 523 17.78 -18.28 -13.00
N LEU A 524 18.82 -17.48 -13.26
CA LEU A 524 20.22 -17.86 -13.08
C LEU A 524 20.75 -17.58 -11.67
N ALA A 525 20.09 -16.69 -10.91
CA ALA A 525 20.34 -16.41 -9.49
C ALA A 525 19.58 -17.39 -8.56
#